data_e203985c82ecce46f4979b38ddb0988c
#
_entry.id   e203985c82ecce46f4979b38ddb0988c
#
_cell.length_a   1.000
_cell.length_b   1.000
_cell.length_c   1.000
_cell.angle_alpha   90.00
_cell.angle_beta   90.00
_cell.angle_gamma   90.00
#
_symmetry.space_group_name_H-M   'P 1'
#
loop_
_entity.id
_entity.type
_entity.pdbx_description
1 polymer ?
#
loop_
_entity_poly.entity_id
_entity_poly.type
_entity_poly.pdbx_seq_one_letter_code
_entity_poly.pdbx_strand_id
1 'polypeptide(L)'
;MRKHRTTYFHLAAITLLVSVLSLSCESKGGGKSIDNDLPEYVHDGREEHANIEFESDFVDLGTIRHGEVITYTFKFSNTGNIPLLIKDIIAGCGCTKTKLSKEILKPSEKAMLEVVFDSKGWYGTQFKSVTLVSNAITPKRSVTLKVNVVK
;
A
#
# COMPACT_ATOMS: atom_id res chain seq x y z
N MET A 1 -7.45 -79.02 22.74
CA MET A 1 -7.26 -78.09 23.87
C MET A 1 -5.81 -77.67 24.02
N ARG A 2 -5.20 -76.95 23.06
CA ARG A 2 -3.76 -76.57 23.14
C ARG A 2 -3.43 -75.27 22.42
N LYS A 3 -4.38 -74.38 22.17
CA LYS A 3 -4.19 -73.12 21.41
C LYS A 3 -4.24 -71.83 22.24
N HIS A 4 -4.60 -71.85 23.52
CA HIS A 4 -4.79 -70.60 24.30
C HIS A 4 -3.61 -70.27 25.25
N ARG A 5 -2.57 -71.09 25.37
CA ARG A 5 -1.46 -70.78 26.30
C ARG A 5 -0.38 -69.93 25.70
N THR A 6 -0.25 -69.84 24.38
CA THR A 6 0.81 -69.10 23.71
C THR A 6 0.49 -67.59 23.58
N THR A 7 -0.80 -67.23 23.53
CA THR A 7 -1.22 -65.84 23.36
C THR A 7 -1.02 -64.97 24.62
N TYR A 8 -1.12 -65.58 25.80
CA TYR A 8 -0.91 -64.85 27.06
C TYR A 8 0.57 -64.55 27.37
N PHE A 9 1.48 -65.35 26.86
CA PHE A 9 2.90 -65.12 27.04
C PHE A 9 3.43 -63.94 26.21
N HIS A 10 2.84 -63.72 25.03
CA HIS A 10 3.23 -62.59 24.21
C HIS A 10 2.61 -61.26 24.72
N LEU A 11 1.41 -61.31 25.30
CA LEU A 11 0.80 -60.11 25.91
C LEU A 11 1.52 -59.64 27.20
N ALA A 12 1.98 -60.61 28.02
CA ALA A 12 2.75 -60.31 29.24
C ALA A 12 4.14 -59.74 28.92
N ALA A 13 4.78 -60.19 27.82
CA ALA A 13 6.07 -59.66 27.38
C ALA A 13 6.00 -58.22 26.81
N ILE A 14 4.87 -57.87 26.12
CA ILE A 14 4.66 -56.56 25.57
C ILE A 14 4.38 -55.52 26.67
N THR A 15 3.67 -55.86 27.72
CA THR A 15 3.40 -54.98 28.86
C THR A 15 4.64 -54.68 29.69
N LEU A 16 5.59 -55.59 29.77
CA LEU A 16 6.87 -55.35 30.48
C LEU A 16 7.84 -54.46 29.70
N LEU A 17 7.73 -54.45 28.35
CA LEU A 17 8.63 -53.67 27.50
C LEU A 17 8.22 -52.17 27.46
N VAL A 18 6.94 -51.84 27.70
CA VAL A 18 6.43 -50.47 27.68
C VAL A 18 6.74 -49.72 28.99
N SER A 19 6.99 -50.40 30.09
CA SER A 19 7.25 -49.77 31.39
C SER A 19 8.70 -49.32 31.59
N VAL A 20 9.64 -49.64 30.70
CA VAL A 20 11.07 -49.28 30.85
C VAL A 20 11.44 -48.02 30.05
N LEU A 21 10.56 -47.49 29.21
CA LEU A 21 10.83 -46.33 28.35
C LEU A 21 10.41 -44.97 28.97
N SER A 22 10.00 -44.90 30.23
CA SER A 22 9.57 -43.67 30.88
C SER A 22 10.56 -43.05 31.88
N LEU A 23 11.80 -43.47 31.90
CA LEU A 23 12.86 -42.85 32.73
C LEU A 23 14.05 -42.47 31.84
N SER A 24 14.09 -41.29 31.35
CA SER A 24 15.28 -40.43 31.20
C SER A 24 15.03 -39.32 30.18
N CYS A 25 14.82 -38.14 30.65
CA CYS A 25 15.48 -36.94 30.15
C CYS A 25 15.29 -35.82 31.17
N GLU A 26 16.10 -35.86 32.21
CA GLU A 26 16.37 -34.68 33.03
C GLU A 26 17.64 -34.06 32.44
N SER A 27 17.43 -33.23 31.41
CA SER A 27 18.46 -32.37 30.85
C SER A 27 18.45 -31.07 31.62
N LYS A 28 19.29 -30.96 32.64
CA LYS A 28 19.74 -29.68 33.21
C LYS A 28 20.58 -28.97 32.16
N GLY A 29 19.94 -28.27 31.24
CA GLY A 29 20.52 -27.28 30.35
C GLY A 29 20.12 -25.91 30.85
N GLY A 30 21.02 -25.19 31.54
CA GLY A 30 20.90 -23.78 31.85
C GLY A 30 20.84 -22.96 30.56
N GLY A 31 19.68 -22.88 29.95
CA GLY A 31 19.36 -21.94 28.89
C GLY A 31 19.09 -20.60 29.54
N LYS A 32 20.07 -19.69 29.46
CA LYS A 32 19.90 -18.28 29.66
C LYS A 32 18.68 -17.85 28.87
N SER A 33 17.61 -17.46 29.57
CA SER A 33 16.46 -16.80 28.96
C SER A 33 17.00 -15.57 28.26
N ILE A 34 17.05 -15.62 26.94
CA ILE A 34 17.13 -14.40 26.14
C ILE A 34 15.73 -13.83 26.29
N ASP A 35 15.61 -12.85 27.19
CA ASP A 35 14.46 -11.98 27.23
C ASP A 35 14.39 -11.37 25.83
N ASN A 36 13.51 -11.94 24.99
CA ASN A 36 13.10 -11.35 23.74
C ASN A 36 12.24 -10.13 24.09
N ASP A 37 12.91 -9.07 24.56
CA ASP A 37 12.39 -7.71 24.53
C ASP A 37 12.34 -7.22 23.08
N LEU A 38 11.67 -8.00 22.24
CA LEU A 38 11.10 -7.45 21.02
C LEU A 38 9.94 -6.57 21.51
N PRO A 39 9.95 -5.25 21.24
CA PRO A 39 8.82 -4.43 21.57
C PRO A 39 7.60 -5.11 20.95
N GLU A 40 6.67 -5.52 21.81
CA GLU A 40 5.35 -6.00 21.40
C GLU A 40 4.80 -4.92 20.48
N TYR A 41 4.78 -5.19 19.18
CA TYR A 41 4.19 -4.31 18.19
C TYR A 41 2.69 -4.33 18.45
N VAL A 42 2.26 -3.42 19.30
CA VAL A 42 0.85 -3.19 19.60
C VAL A 42 0.21 -2.75 18.29
N HIS A 43 -0.37 -3.71 17.59
CA HIS A 43 -1.25 -3.45 16.46
C HIS A 43 -2.46 -2.74 17.05
N ASP A 44 -2.53 -1.42 16.93
CA ASP A 44 -3.57 -0.56 17.53
C ASP A 44 -4.95 -0.75 16.87
N GLY A 45 -5.13 -1.79 16.07
CA GLY A 45 -6.39 -2.15 15.40
C GLY A 45 -6.83 -1.16 14.32
N ARG A 46 -6.00 -0.17 13.96
CA ARG A 46 -6.28 0.73 12.84
C ARG A 46 -5.90 0.05 11.54
N GLU A 47 -6.83 0.02 10.60
CA GLU A 47 -6.51 -0.46 9.25
C GLU A 47 -5.38 0.39 8.66
N GLU A 48 -4.29 -0.27 8.29
CA GLU A 48 -3.16 0.38 7.64
C GLU A 48 -3.53 0.71 6.19
N HIS A 49 -3.57 1.99 5.88
CA HIS A 49 -3.87 2.44 4.52
C HIS A 49 -3.18 3.76 4.19
N ALA A 50 -2.85 3.91 2.91
CA ALA A 50 -2.50 5.20 2.32
C ALA A 50 -3.75 5.84 1.71
N ASN A 51 -3.83 7.16 1.70
CA ASN A 51 -4.92 7.88 1.07
C ASN A 51 -4.43 9.17 0.41
N ILE A 52 -4.96 9.47 -0.79
CA ILE A 52 -4.68 10.74 -1.49
C ILE A 52 -5.85 11.69 -1.26
N GLU A 53 -5.53 12.88 -0.74
CA GLU A 53 -6.47 13.99 -0.65
C GLU A 53 -5.90 15.23 -1.34
N PHE A 54 -6.60 15.69 -2.39
CA PHE A 54 -6.28 16.94 -3.07
C PHE A 54 -6.91 18.13 -2.34
N GLU A 55 -6.22 19.26 -2.24
CA GLU A 55 -6.81 20.53 -1.75
C GLU A 55 -7.94 20.98 -2.67
N SER A 56 -7.81 20.73 -3.99
CA SER A 56 -8.86 20.84 -5.00
C SER A 56 -8.54 19.88 -6.13
N ASP A 57 -9.50 19.12 -6.60
CA ASP A 57 -9.37 18.21 -7.74
C ASP A 57 -9.89 18.80 -9.06
N PHE A 58 -10.41 20.03 -9.00
CA PHE A 58 -10.90 20.79 -10.14
C PHE A 58 -10.43 22.25 -10.07
N VAL A 59 -10.05 22.80 -11.23
CA VAL A 59 -9.76 24.23 -11.40
C VAL A 59 -10.30 24.73 -12.74
N ASP A 60 -10.92 25.91 -12.73
CA ASP A 60 -11.27 26.68 -13.93
C ASP A 60 -10.25 27.81 -14.11
N LEU A 61 -9.45 27.74 -15.17
CA LEU A 61 -8.39 28.71 -15.46
C LEU A 61 -8.89 29.87 -16.35
N GLY A 62 -10.20 29.91 -16.63
CA GLY A 62 -10.81 30.96 -17.40
C GLY A 62 -10.48 30.87 -18.89
N THR A 63 -10.20 32.03 -19.51
CA THR A 63 -9.99 32.16 -20.97
C THR A 63 -8.52 32.44 -21.29
N ILE A 64 -7.98 31.71 -22.24
CA ILE A 64 -6.62 31.91 -22.79
C ILE A 64 -6.67 32.02 -24.31
N ARG A 65 -5.57 32.52 -24.92
CA ARG A 65 -5.43 32.58 -26.37
C ARG A 65 -4.87 31.28 -26.91
N HIS A 66 -5.26 30.94 -28.14
CA HIS A 66 -4.69 29.82 -28.88
C HIS A 66 -3.14 29.92 -28.94
N GLY A 67 -2.46 28.81 -28.62
CA GLY A 67 -1.00 28.72 -28.58
C GLY A 67 -0.40 29.12 -27.25
N GLU A 68 -1.17 29.61 -26.29
CA GLU A 68 -0.67 29.85 -24.93
C GLU A 68 -0.42 28.52 -24.21
N VAL A 69 0.68 28.48 -23.44
CA VAL A 69 1.01 27.38 -22.54
C VAL A 69 0.74 27.82 -21.12
N ILE A 70 -0.11 27.08 -20.43
CA ILE A 70 -0.48 27.39 -19.04
C ILE A 70 -0.01 26.28 -18.12
N THR A 71 0.32 26.66 -16.89
CA THR A 71 0.76 25.72 -15.84
C THR A 71 -0.12 25.93 -14.61
N TYR A 72 -0.58 24.82 -14.03
CA TYR A 72 -1.26 24.82 -12.75
C TYR A 72 -0.69 23.75 -11.84
N THR A 73 -0.65 24.04 -10.54
CA THR A 73 -0.10 23.12 -9.53
C THR A 73 -1.21 22.68 -8.58
N PHE A 74 -1.57 21.41 -8.67
CA PHE A 74 -2.45 20.76 -7.71
C PHE A 74 -1.64 20.33 -6.49
N LYS A 75 -2.13 20.68 -5.30
CA LYS A 75 -1.53 20.25 -4.03
C LYS A 75 -2.34 19.09 -3.49
N PHE A 76 -1.65 18.10 -2.94
CA PHE A 76 -2.27 16.95 -2.30
C PHE A 76 -1.44 16.47 -1.11
N SER A 77 -2.04 15.63 -0.27
CA SER A 77 -1.43 15.05 0.91
C SER A 77 -1.76 13.58 1.04
N ASN A 78 -0.91 12.86 1.78
CA ASN A 78 -1.23 11.55 2.28
C ASN A 78 -1.99 11.68 3.60
N THR A 79 -3.31 11.46 3.58
CA THR A 79 -4.16 11.46 4.78
C THR A 79 -4.31 10.07 5.41
N GLY A 80 -3.61 9.07 4.88
CA GLY A 80 -3.50 7.74 5.47
C GLY A 80 -2.46 7.65 6.58
N ASN A 81 -2.30 6.45 7.15
CA ASN A 81 -1.39 6.16 8.27
C ASN A 81 -0.14 5.36 7.86
N ILE A 82 -0.03 4.95 6.57
CA ILE A 82 1.17 4.34 6.01
C ILE A 82 1.71 5.17 4.82
N PRO A 83 2.94 4.93 4.37
CA PRO A 83 3.50 5.63 3.20
C PRO A 83 2.66 5.46 1.94
N LEU A 84 2.37 6.59 1.28
CA LEU A 84 1.73 6.65 -0.02
C LEU A 84 2.80 6.60 -1.11
N LEU A 85 2.66 5.65 -2.05
CA LEU A 85 3.51 5.51 -3.22
C LEU A 85 2.71 5.85 -4.48
N ILE A 86 3.13 6.88 -5.22
CA ILE A 86 2.62 7.18 -6.55
C ILE A 86 3.36 6.29 -7.55
N LYS A 87 2.62 5.43 -8.23
CA LYS A 87 3.16 4.40 -9.14
C LYS A 87 3.21 4.86 -10.58
N ASP A 88 2.25 5.73 -10.97
CA ASP A 88 2.13 6.21 -12.34
C ASP A 88 1.32 7.50 -12.40
N ILE A 89 1.49 8.26 -13.50
CA ILE A 89 0.75 9.48 -13.81
C ILE A 89 0.23 9.37 -15.23
N ILE A 90 -1.09 9.32 -15.39
CA ILE A 90 -1.75 9.16 -16.68
C ILE A 90 -2.35 10.51 -17.08
N ALA A 91 -1.77 11.14 -18.11
CA ALA A 91 -2.34 12.33 -18.74
C ALA A 91 -3.31 11.92 -19.86
N GLY A 92 -4.47 12.59 -19.94
CA GLY A 92 -5.53 12.28 -20.91
C GLY A 92 -5.18 12.59 -22.36
N CYS A 93 -4.11 13.37 -22.63
CA CYS A 93 -3.64 13.69 -24.00
C CYS A 93 -2.15 14.02 -24.00
N GLY A 94 -1.51 13.90 -25.17
CA GLY A 94 -0.11 14.34 -25.38
C GLY A 94 0.12 15.86 -25.30
N CYS A 95 -0.96 16.65 -25.22
CA CYS A 95 -0.93 18.10 -25.05
C CYS A 95 -0.76 18.53 -23.58
N THR A 96 -0.71 17.55 -22.66
CA THR A 96 -0.56 17.77 -21.21
C THR A 96 0.71 17.11 -20.71
N LYS A 97 1.60 17.88 -20.11
CA LYS A 97 2.81 17.39 -19.43
C LYS A 97 2.60 17.49 -17.93
N THR A 98 3.22 16.60 -17.19
CA THR A 98 3.08 16.54 -15.73
C THR A 98 4.44 16.44 -15.07
N LYS A 99 4.55 17.01 -13.86
CA LYS A 99 5.70 16.87 -12.99
C LYS A 99 5.25 16.68 -11.55
N LEU A 100 5.75 15.66 -10.90
CA LEU A 100 5.48 15.36 -9.51
C LEU A 100 6.65 15.80 -8.63
N SER A 101 6.35 16.42 -7.49
CA SER A 101 7.41 16.88 -6.57
C SER A 101 8.01 15.73 -5.74
N LYS A 102 7.20 14.69 -5.46
CA LYS A 102 7.60 13.48 -4.70
C LYS A 102 6.75 12.29 -5.12
N GLU A 103 7.37 11.12 -5.22
CA GLU A 103 6.69 9.85 -5.51
C GLU A 103 6.28 9.10 -4.24
N ILE A 104 6.97 9.31 -3.12
CA ILE A 104 6.70 8.67 -1.83
C ILE A 104 6.43 9.74 -0.79
N LEU A 105 5.24 9.65 -0.15
CA LEU A 105 4.81 10.56 0.90
C LEU A 105 4.59 9.81 2.21
N LYS A 106 5.22 10.26 3.29
CA LYS A 106 4.91 9.79 4.64
C LYS A 106 3.49 10.21 5.04
N PRO A 107 2.88 9.59 6.07
CA PRO A 107 1.64 10.09 6.66
C PRO A 107 1.68 11.60 6.93
N SER A 108 0.61 12.32 6.58
CA SER A 108 0.45 13.78 6.68
C SER A 108 1.40 14.62 5.81
N GLU A 109 2.25 13.99 5.00
CA GLU A 109 3.14 14.71 4.09
C GLU A 109 2.39 15.24 2.87
N LYS A 110 2.81 16.43 2.39
CA LYS A 110 2.25 17.10 1.22
C LYS A 110 3.17 16.99 0.01
N ALA A 111 2.56 16.96 -1.18
CA ALA A 111 3.26 17.03 -2.46
C ALA A 111 2.47 17.87 -3.47
N MET A 112 3.09 18.09 -4.61
CA MET A 112 2.57 18.92 -5.70
C MET A 112 2.61 18.15 -7.01
N LEU A 113 1.51 18.24 -7.76
CA LEU A 113 1.39 17.76 -9.13
C LEU A 113 1.27 18.99 -10.03
N GLU A 114 2.34 19.32 -10.76
CA GLU A 114 2.33 20.36 -11.79
C GLU A 114 1.75 19.78 -13.08
N VAL A 115 0.83 20.51 -13.67
CA VAL A 115 0.17 20.16 -14.93
C VAL A 115 0.35 21.31 -15.91
N VAL A 116 0.99 21.04 -17.04
CA VAL A 116 1.26 22.00 -18.11
C VAL A 116 0.39 21.63 -19.30
N PHE A 117 -0.44 22.57 -19.77
CA PHE A 117 -1.29 22.42 -20.95
C PHE A 117 -0.84 23.36 -22.06
N ASP A 118 -0.53 22.79 -23.23
CA ASP A 118 -0.28 23.55 -24.45
C ASP A 118 -1.58 23.64 -25.26
N SER A 119 -2.07 24.86 -25.46
CA SER A 119 -3.34 25.11 -26.14
C SER A 119 -3.21 25.10 -27.68
N LYS A 120 -2.02 24.85 -28.24
CA LYS A 120 -1.81 24.77 -29.67
C LYS A 120 -2.67 23.68 -30.30
N GLY A 121 -3.48 24.03 -31.30
CA GLY A 121 -4.41 23.12 -31.98
C GLY A 121 -5.74 22.90 -31.25
N TRP A 122 -6.00 23.60 -30.15
CA TRP A 122 -7.23 23.51 -29.37
C TRP A 122 -8.03 24.81 -29.42
N TYR A 123 -9.36 24.71 -29.45
CA TYR A 123 -10.29 25.84 -29.42
C TYR A 123 -11.51 25.51 -28.55
N GLY A 124 -12.15 26.55 -28.03
CA GLY A 124 -13.34 26.43 -27.17
C GLY A 124 -13.00 25.84 -25.80
N THR A 125 -14.01 25.37 -25.09
CA THR A 125 -13.87 24.85 -23.74
C THR A 125 -13.18 23.49 -23.76
N GLN A 126 -12.06 23.40 -23.03
CA GLN A 126 -11.24 22.21 -22.88
C GLN A 126 -11.28 21.72 -21.43
N PHE A 127 -11.37 20.40 -21.25
CA PHE A 127 -11.18 19.72 -19.98
C PHE A 127 -9.97 18.80 -20.13
N LYS A 128 -8.97 18.97 -19.27
CA LYS A 128 -7.76 18.15 -19.26
C LYS A 128 -7.65 17.45 -17.92
N SER A 129 -7.69 16.13 -17.92
CA SER A 129 -7.62 15.34 -16.70
C SER A 129 -6.28 14.62 -16.60
N VAL A 130 -5.77 14.55 -15.38
CA VAL A 130 -4.57 13.80 -15.01
C VAL A 130 -4.92 12.88 -13.86
N THR A 131 -4.57 11.61 -13.98
CA THR A 131 -4.85 10.57 -12.98
C THR A 131 -3.55 10.12 -12.33
N LEU A 132 -3.49 10.19 -11.00
CA LEU A 132 -2.45 9.54 -10.20
C LEU A 132 -2.87 8.09 -9.92
N VAL A 133 -1.96 7.15 -10.14
CA VAL A 133 -2.10 5.73 -9.77
C VAL A 133 -1.21 5.46 -8.57
N SER A 134 -1.72 4.83 -7.52
CA SER A 134 -1.01 4.68 -6.24
C SER A 134 -1.36 3.39 -5.51
N ASN A 135 -0.80 3.22 -4.30
CA ASN A 135 -1.17 2.21 -3.33
C ASN A 135 -2.27 2.65 -2.36
N ALA A 136 -2.91 3.80 -2.59
CA ALA A 136 -4.00 4.29 -1.74
C ALA A 136 -5.23 3.37 -1.79
N ILE A 137 -6.14 3.46 -0.80
CA ILE A 137 -7.44 2.75 -0.77
C ILE A 137 -8.20 2.98 -2.08
N THR A 138 -8.20 4.23 -2.59
CA THR A 138 -8.67 4.54 -3.92
C THR A 138 -7.45 4.63 -4.84
N PRO A 139 -7.11 3.54 -5.58
CA PRO A 139 -5.84 3.47 -6.30
C PRO A 139 -5.67 4.50 -7.41
N LYS A 140 -6.77 5.05 -7.94
CA LYS A 140 -6.77 6.05 -9.01
C LYS A 140 -7.52 7.30 -8.54
N ARG A 141 -6.81 8.43 -8.48
CA ARG A 141 -7.38 9.74 -8.18
C ARG A 141 -7.04 10.69 -9.31
N SER A 142 -8.06 11.43 -9.78
CA SER A 142 -7.90 12.34 -10.93
C SER A 142 -8.11 13.78 -10.51
N VAL A 143 -7.38 14.66 -11.18
CA VAL A 143 -7.60 16.12 -11.15
C VAL A 143 -7.98 16.58 -12.55
N THR A 144 -8.73 17.67 -12.63
CA THR A 144 -9.19 18.23 -13.91
C THR A 144 -8.99 19.73 -13.93
N LEU A 145 -8.35 20.23 -14.99
CA LEU A 145 -8.34 21.65 -15.32
C LEU A 145 -9.33 21.93 -16.46
N LYS A 146 -10.07 23.00 -16.32
CA LYS A 146 -10.95 23.57 -17.36
C LYS A 146 -10.34 24.86 -17.86
N VAL A 147 -10.40 25.07 -19.18
CA VAL A 147 -9.93 26.31 -19.82
C VAL A 147 -10.73 26.56 -21.09
N ASN A 148 -11.01 27.83 -21.43
CA ASN A 148 -11.64 28.23 -22.68
C ASN A 148 -10.58 28.87 -23.60
N VAL A 149 -10.31 28.25 -24.76
CA VAL A 149 -9.30 28.69 -25.72
C VAL A 149 -10.00 29.55 -26.82
N VAL A 150 -9.60 30.82 -26.94
CA VAL A 150 -10.07 31.73 -27.95
C VAL A 150 -8.96 32.02 -28.98
N LYS A 151 -9.35 32.65 -30.11
CA LYS A 151 -8.40 33.06 -31.16
C LYS A 151 -7.46 34.13 -30.67
#